data_4b359aab8ba9d373d714d0cfadd260e9
#
_entry.id   4b359aab8ba9d373d714d0cfadd260e9
#
_cell.length_a   1.000
_cell.length_b   1.000
_cell.length_c   1.000
_cell.angle_alpha   90.00
_cell.angle_beta   90.00
_cell.angle_gamma   90.00
#
_symmetry.space_group_name_H-M   'P 1'
#
loop_
_entity.id
_entity.type
_entity.pdbx_description
1 polymer ?
#
loop_
_entity_poly.entity_id
_entity_poly.type
_entity_poly.pdbx_seq_one_letter_code
_entity_poly.pdbx_strand_id
1 'polypeptide(L)'
;PIFDGEDLIALVMIYNVDFEKHTLYYQNLFQITVNLIQNSLVKAYRYNNIYLEKAYLKGTNIYAPKEFAEEIKILEEAKEEMNLKYIKAKLKWDNSKNPDIKEKSEKMSKFLRSTDFIGCDEENNFYAVFLQTDKQHVNSIKSRFEELEIGLELEA
;
A
#
# COMPACT_ATOMS: atom_id res chain seq x y z
N PRO A 1 -3.17 -3.45 26.01
CA PRO A 1 -3.58 -2.99 24.71
C PRO A 1 -3.45 -1.47 24.58
N ILE A 2 -3.08 -1.00 23.41
CA ILE A 2 -2.99 0.40 23.03
C ILE A 2 -4.06 0.67 21.99
N PHE A 3 -4.90 1.67 22.22
CA PHE A 3 -6.03 2.03 21.36
C PHE A 3 -5.91 3.46 20.83
N ASP A 4 -6.51 3.72 19.67
CA ASP A 4 -6.89 5.05 19.18
C ASP A 4 -8.41 5.06 18.94
N GLY A 5 -9.16 5.64 19.85
CA GLY A 5 -10.62 5.49 19.88
C GLY A 5 -11.03 4.03 20.11
N GLU A 6 -11.74 3.45 19.15
CA GLU A 6 -12.17 2.04 19.17
C GLU A 6 -11.15 1.09 18.50
N ASP A 7 -10.15 1.63 17.80
CA ASP A 7 -9.18 0.84 17.06
C ASP A 7 -8.06 0.31 17.97
N LEU A 8 -7.84 -1.00 17.98
CA LEU A 8 -6.71 -1.63 18.65
C LEU A 8 -5.46 -1.48 17.78
N ILE A 9 -4.52 -0.61 18.21
CA ILE A 9 -3.28 -0.36 17.49
C ILE A 9 -2.22 -1.40 17.80
N ALA A 10 -2.06 -1.72 19.08
CA ALA A 10 -1.02 -2.65 19.53
C ALA A 10 -1.39 -3.37 20.82
N LEU A 11 -0.84 -4.56 20.99
CA LEU A 11 -0.87 -5.33 22.22
C LEU A 11 0.56 -5.52 22.72
N VAL A 12 0.84 -4.96 23.90
CA VAL A 12 2.13 -5.12 24.57
C VAL A 12 1.98 -6.14 25.68
N MET A 13 2.78 -7.19 25.65
CA MET A 13 2.77 -8.28 26.62
C MET A 13 4.20 -8.59 27.07
N ILE A 14 4.33 -8.92 28.36
CA ILE A 14 5.55 -9.51 28.90
C ILE A 14 5.20 -10.95 29.29
N TYR A 15 6.07 -11.87 28.96
CA TYR A 15 5.93 -13.29 29.31
C TYR A 15 7.28 -13.83 29.83
N ASN A 16 7.22 -14.97 30.51
CA ASN A 16 8.40 -15.59 31.15
C ASN A 16 9.10 -14.68 32.16
N VAL A 17 8.31 -13.96 32.98
CA VAL A 17 8.85 -13.10 34.03
C VAL A 17 9.13 -13.96 35.26
N ASP A 18 10.37 -13.90 35.78
CA ASP A 18 10.75 -14.59 37.03
C ASP A 18 9.86 -14.12 38.18
N PHE A 19 9.49 -15.05 39.07
CA PHE A 19 8.60 -14.76 40.21
C PHE A 19 9.08 -13.58 41.05
N GLU A 20 10.41 -13.46 41.27
CA GLU A 20 11.02 -12.38 42.03
C GLU A 20 10.81 -10.99 41.43
N LYS A 21 10.51 -10.93 40.13
CA LYS A 21 10.21 -9.69 39.38
C LYS A 21 8.73 -9.32 39.39
N HIS A 22 7.84 -10.14 39.97
CA HIS A 22 6.42 -9.84 40.15
C HIS A 22 6.17 -8.86 41.31
N THR A 23 6.86 -7.70 41.30
CA THR A 23 6.73 -6.65 42.31
C THR A 23 6.04 -5.40 41.76
N LEU A 24 5.45 -4.60 42.62
CA LEU A 24 4.86 -3.32 42.24
C LEU A 24 5.85 -2.41 41.47
N TYR A 25 7.13 -2.50 41.83
CA TYR A 25 8.19 -1.74 41.14
C TYR A 25 8.25 -2.11 39.63
N TYR A 26 8.33 -3.39 39.31
CA TYR A 26 8.42 -3.82 37.93
C TYR A 26 7.10 -3.62 37.17
N GLN A 27 5.95 -3.74 37.84
CA GLN A 27 4.66 -3.41 37.24
C GLN A 27 4.57 -1.93 36.89
N ASN A 28 4.98 -1.05 37.78
CA ASN A 28 5.02 0.40 37.53
C ASN A 28 6.01 0.75 36.40
N LEU A 29 7.20 0.15 36.40
CA LEU A 29 8.18 0.34 35.35
C LEU A 29 7.64 -0.06 33.98
N PHE A 30 6.96 -1.21 33.91
CA PHE A 30 6.30 -1.66 32.68
C PHE A 30 5.20 -0.68 32.25
N GLN A 31 4.36 -0.25 33.17
CA GLN A 31 3.29 0.72 32.88
C GLN A 31 3.85 2.05 32.36
N ILE A 32 4.92 2.56 32.96
CA ILE A 32 5.59 3.79 32.50
C ILE A 32 6.14 3.57 31.07
N THR A 33 6.79 2.44 30.83
CA THR A 33 7.34 2.11 29.50
C THR A 33 6.23 2.03 28.46
N VAL A 34 5.12 1.36 28.75
CA VAL A 34 3.96 1.28 27.86
C VAL A 34 3.39 2.68 27.57
N ASN A 35 3.27 3.53 28.59
CA ASN A 35 2.75 4.89 28.43
C ASN A 35 3.66 5.76 27.55
N LEU A 36 4.98 5.61 27.66
CA LEU A 36 5.96 6.32 26.81
C LEU A 36 5.84 5.88 25.34
N ILE A 37 5.69 4.59 25.10
CA ILE A 37 5.55 4.03 23.76
C ILE A 37 4.19 4.38 23.15
N GLN A 38 3.13 4.36 23.96
CA GLN A 38 1.76 4.59 23.51
C GLN A 38 1.60 5.88 22.71
N ASN A 39 2.09 7.00 23.24
CA ASN A 39 1.97 8.29 22.58
C ASN A 39 2.67 8.33 21.23
N SER A 40 3.81 7.66 21.10
CA SER A 40 4.56 7.58 19.84
C SER A 40 3.86 6.68 18.84
N LEU A 41 3.32 5.54 19.27
CA LEU A 41 2.57 4.62 18.43
C LEU A 41 1.27 5.23 17.91
N VAL A 42 0.49 5.88 18.79
CA VAL A 42 -0.75 6.57 18.38
C VAL A 42 -0.46 7.67 17.36
N LYS A 43 0.59 8.47 17.58
CA LYS A 43 0.99 9.50 16.61
C LYS A 43 1.41 8.89 15.27
N ALA A 44 2.22 7.83 15.29
CA ALA A 44 2.66 7.15 14.07
C ALA A 44 1.47 6.53 13.31
N TYR A 45 0.53 5.91 14.02
CA TYR A 45 -0.70 5.35 13.45
C TYR A 45 -1.54 6.42 12.76
N ARG A 46 -1.82 7.54 13.46
CA ARG A 46 -2.58 8.65 12.90
C ARG A 46 -1.90 9.27 11.69
N TYR A 47 -0.57 9.47 11.77
CA TYR A 47 0.20 10.00 10.65
C TYR A 47 0.11 9.08 9.43
N ASN A 48 0.28 7.77 9.64
CA ASN A 48 0.18 6.78 8.58
C ASN A 48 -1.23 6.76 7.93
N ASN A 49 -2.28 6.84 8.73
CA ASN A 49 -3.65 6.88 8.20
C ASN A 49 -3.91 8.14 7.36
N ILE A 50 -3.45 9.31 7.85
CA ILE A 50 -3.56 10.57 7.08
C ILE A 50 -2.75 10.48 5.78
N TYR A 51 -1.58 9.87 5.81
CA TYR A 51 -0.75 9.65 4.63
C TYR A 51 -1.47 8.74 3.63
N LEU A 52 -1.96 7.60 4.08
CA LEU A 52 -2.68 6.64 3.23
C LEU A 52 -3.95 7.26 2.60
N GLU A 53 -4.70 8.08 3.36
CA GLU A 53 -5.87 8.79 2.81
C GLU A 53 -5.50 9.78 1.69
N LYS A 54 -4.29 10.34 1.71
CA LYS A 54 -3.80 11.27 0.68
C LYS A 54 -3.11 10.56 -0.47
N ALA A 55 -2.42 9.45 -0.18
CA ALA A 55 -1.66 8.72 -1.16
C ALA A 55 -2.52 7.95 -2.16
N TYR A 56 -3.74 7.60 -1.77
CA TYR A 56 -4.63 6.81 -2.61
C TYR A 56 -5.94 7.55 -2.94
N LEU A 57 -6.53 7.20 -4.07
CA LEU A 57 -7.90 7.63 -4.37
C LEU A 57 -8.84 7.06 -3.31
N LYS A 58 -9.77 7.87 -2.83
CA LYS A 58 -10.64 7.56 -1.70
C LYS A 58 -11.31 6.19 -1.84
N GLY A 59 -11.03 5.31 -0.88
CA GLY A 59 -11.61 3.96 -0.81
C GLY A 59 -11.06 2.98 -1.85
N THR A 60 -9.87 3.24 -2.41
CA THR A 60 -9.21 2.35 -3.38
C THR A 60 -7.76 2.12 -2.99
N ASN A 61 -7.10 1.18 -3.69
CA ASN A 61 -5.66 0.94 -3.64
C ASN A 61 -4.94 1.57 -4.85
N ILE A 62 -5.51 2.61 -5.45
CA ILE A 62 -4.96 3.30 -6.61
C ILE A 62 -4.27 4.56 -6.14
N TYR A 63 -2.98 4.71 -6.41
CA TYR A 63 -2.25 5.92 -6.07
C TYR A 63 -2.87 7.15 -6.71
N ALA A 64 -3.01 8.20 -5.92
CA ALA A 64 -3.44 9.52 -6.39
C ALA A 64 -2.37 10.14 -7.31
N PRO A 65 -2.71 11.09 -8.20
CA PRO A 65 -1.82 11.59 -9.25
C PRO A 65 -0.45 12.03 -8.76
N LYS A 66 -0.42 12.79 -7.67
CA LYS A 66 0.83 13.30 -7.11
C LYS A 66 1.73 12.18 -6.61
N GLU A 67 1.19 11.28 -5.81
CA GLU A 67 1.94 10.16 -5.22
C GLU A 67 2.36 9.17 -6.32
N PHE A 68 1.51 8.95 -7.32
CA PHE A 68 1.86 8.13 -8.47
C PHE A 68 3.05 8.71 -9.25
N ALA A 69 3.07 10.02 -9.48
CA ALA A 69 4.19 10.67 -10.16
C ALA A 69 5.50 10.58 -9.35
N GLU A 70 5.42 10.70 -8.01
CA GLU A 70 6.57 10.54 -7.12
C GLU A 70 7.11 9.09 -7.16
N GLU A 71 6.24 8.09 -7.12
CA GLU A 71 6.63 6.67 -7.23
C GLU A 71 7.28 6.35 -8.57
N ILE A 72 6.73 6.85 -9.68
CA ILE A 72 7.33 6.67 -11.01
C ILE A 72 8.72 7.30 -11.07
N LYS A 73 8.89 8.50 -10.51
CA LYS A 73 10.20 9.16 -10.46
C LYS A 73 11.24 8.33 -9.69
N ILE A 74 10.87 7.78 -8.54
CA ILE A 74 11.74 6.88 -7.76
C ILE A 74 12.13 5.64 -8.58
N LEU A 75 11.20 5.07 -9.35
CA LEU A 75 11.49 3.92 -10.20
C LEU A 75 12.41 4.28 -11.37
N GLU A 76 12.28 5.46 -11.95
CA GLU A 76 13.17 5.93 -13.00
C GLU A 76 14.59 6.12 -12.47
N GLU A 77 14.76 6.74 -11.31
CA GLU A 77 16.06 6.88 -10.63
C GLU A 77 16.65 5.48 -10.30
N ALA A 78 15.86 4.56 -9.77
CA ALA A 78 16.30 3.19 -9.47
C ALA A 78 16.64 2.38 -10.73
N LYS A 79 15.98 2.64 -11.86
CA LYS A 79 16.30 2.03 -13.14
C LYS A 79 17.67 2.47 -13.63
N GLU A 80 18.02 3.75 -13.48
CA GLU A 80 19.31 4.31 -13.88
C GLU A 80 20.44 3.83 -12.95
N GLU A 81 20.24 3.86 -11.63
CA GLU A 81 21.29 3.57 -10.65
C GLU A 81 21.47 2.06 -10.39
N MET A 82 20.40 1.30 -10.34
CA MET A 82 20.41 -0.10 -9.92
C MET A 82 19.98 -1.09 -11.01
N ASN A 83 19.77 -0.61 -12.24
CA ASN A 83 19.26 -1.42 -13.36
C ASN A 83 17.94 -2.14 -13.02
N LEU A 84 17.08 -1.48 -12.24
CA LEU A 84 15.75 -1.99 -11.89
C LEU A 84 14.90 -2.10 -13.16
N LYS A 85 14.27 -3.24 -13.37
CA LYS A 85 13.33 -3.42 -14.50
C LYS A 85 11.90 -3.24 -14.02
N TYR A 86 11.14 -2.43 -14.70
CA TYR A 86 9.70 -2.34 -14.49
C TYR A 86 8.98 -2.13 -15.82
N ILE A 87 7.70 -2.42 -15.84
CA ILE A 87 6.81 -2.21 -16.97
C ILE A 87 5.65 -1.36 -16.49
N LYS A 88 5.41 -0.25 -17.18
CA LYS A 88 4.24 0.61 -17.00
C LYS A 88 3.27 0.35 -18.14
N ALA A 89 2.02 0.09 -17.81
CA ALA A 89 0.98 -0.20 -18.78
C ALA A 89 -0.25 0.66 -18.50
N LYS A 90 -0.78 1.31 -19.53
CA LYS A 90 -2.02 2.07 -19.44
C LYS A 90 -3.20 1.11 -19.38
N LEU A 91 -4.09 1.34 -18.45
CA LEU A 91 -5.32 0.58 -18.25
C LEU A 91 -6.42 1.16 -19.16
N LYS A 92 -7.01 0.33 -20.00
CA LYS A 92 -8.16 0.68 -20.82
C LYS A 92 -9.37 -0.11 -20.35
N TRP A 93 -10.34 0.58 -19.81
CA TRP A 93 -11.65 0.01 -19.50
C TRP A 93 -12.77 0.87 -20.07
N ASP A 94 -13.88 0.24 -20.34
CA ASP A 94 -15.07 0.96 -20.80
C ASP A 94 -15.72 1.75 -19.64
N ASN A 95 -15.61 3.06 -19.71
CA ASN A 95 -16.21 3.97 -18.74
C ASN A 95 -17.73 4.13 -18.93
N SER A 96 -18.31 3.63 -20.05
CA SER A 96 -19.72 3.80 -20.37
C SER A 96 -20.68 3.10 -19.40
N LYS A 97 -20.20 2.08 -18.68
CA LYS A 97 -20.97 1.29 -17.72
C LYS A 97 -20.88 1.81 -16.28
N ASN A 98 -20.34 3.03 -16.05
CA ASN A 98 -20.13 3.62 -14.73
C ASN A 98 -19.60 2.62 -13.69
N PRO A 99 -18.42 2.02 -13.95
CA PRO A 99 -17.88 1.03 -13.03
C PRO A 99 -17.49 1.72 -11.75
N ASP A 100 -17.90 1.16 -10.63
CA ASP A 100 -17.38 1.56 -9.32
C ASP A 100 -15.87 1.32 -9.33
N ILE A 101 -15.10 2.42 -9.36
CA ILE A 101 -13.62 2.39 -9.35
C ILE A 101 -13.14 1.57 -8.15
N LYS A 102 -13.87 1.60 -7.05
CA LYS A 102 -13.59 0.84 -5.85
C LYS A 102 -13.68 -0.66 -6.10
N GLU A 103 -14.75 -1.14 -6.70
CA GLU A 103 -14.92 -2.56 -7.05
C GLU A 103 -13.83 -3.04 -8.00
N LYS A 104 -13.50 -2.22 -9.02
CA LYS A 104 -12.39 -2.54 -9.94
C LYS A 104 -11.05 -2.58 -9.25
N SER A 105 -10.77 -1.61 -8.38
CA SER A 105 -9.54 -1.57 -7.58
C SER A 105 -9.38 -2.84 -6.74
N GLU A 106 -10.44 -3.26 -6.06
CA GLU A 106 -10.43 -4.50 -5.26
C GLU A 106 -10.19 -5.75 -6.10
N LYS A 107 -10.79 -5.82 -7.28
CA LYS A 107 -10.58 -6.94 -8.21
C LYS A 107 -9.15 -6.95 -8.74
N MET A 108 -8.65 -5.81 -9.21
CA MET A 108 -7.28 -5.70 -9.73
C MET A 108 -6.23 -6.05 -8.68
N SER A 109 -6.42 -5.62 -7.42
CA SER A 109 -5.49 -5.91 -6.32
C SER A 109 -5.25 -7.41 -6.11
N LYS A 110 -6.21 -8.27 -6.45
CA LYS A 110 -6.05 -9.73 -6.33
C LYS A 110 -5.10 -10.33 -7.36
N PHE A 111 -4.86 -9.63 -8.46
CA PHE A 111 -3.98 -10.07 -9.54
C PHE A 111 -2.59 -9.43 -9.49
N LEU A 112 -2.42 -8.42 -8.64
CA LEU A 112 -1.16 -7.74 -8.42
C LEU A 112 -0.33 -8.47 -7.36
N ARG A 113 0.98 -8.44 -7.52
CA ARG A 113 1.93 -8.83 -6.47
C ARG A 113 2.04 -7.70 -5.45
N SER A 114 2.62 -7.99 -4.30
CA SER A 114 2.90 -6.96 -3.27
C SER A 114 3.84 -5.85 -3.73
N THR A 115 4.59 -6.08 -4.80
CA THR A 115 5.51 -5.13 -5.43
C THR A 115 4.88 -4.33 -6.55
N ASP A 116 3.75 -4.78 -7.09
CA ASP A 116 3.07 -4.14 -8.20
C ASP A 116 2.03 -3.14 -7.67
N PHE A 117 1.78 -2.09 -8.40
CA PHE A 117 0.81 -1.08 -7.97
C PHE A 117 0.06 -0.45 -9.14
N ILE A 118 -1.02 0.23 -8.81
CA ILE A 118 -1.84 0.99 -9.75
C ILE A 118 -1.85 2.44 -9.32
N GLY A 119 -1.80 3.35 -10.27
CA GLY A 119 -1.94 4.77 -10.03
C GLY A 119 -2.68 5.46 -11.16
N CYS A 120 -3.00 6.72 -10.97
CA CYS A 120 -3.57 7.56 -12.01
C CYS A 120 -2.72 8.83 -12.20
N ASP A 121 -2.81 9.41 -13.39
CA ASP A 121 -2.23 10.71 -13.69
C ASP A 121 -3.24 11.85 -13.45
N GLU A 122 -2.80 13.09 -13.67
CA GLU A 122 -3.64 14.29 -13.53
C GLU A 122 -4.81 14.33 -14.53
N GLU A 123 -4.69 13.59 -15.63
CA GLU A 123 -5.74 13.47 -16.67
C GLU A 123 -6.73 12.33 -16.38
N ASN A 124 -6.61 11.67 -15.21
CA ASN A 124 -7.36 10.48 -14.83
C ASN A 124 -7.17 9.27 -15.75
N ASN A 125 -6.01 9.15 -16.39
CA ASN A 125 -5.60 7.90 -16.98
C ASN A 125 -5.04 6.99 -15.90
N PHE A 126 -5.39 5.72 -15.96
CA PHE A 126 -4.95 4.74 -14.99
C PHE A 126 -3.83 3.88 -15.55
N TYR A 127 -2.87 3.55 -14.70
CA TYR A 127 -1.69 2.76 -15.06
C TYR A 127 -1.47 1.67 -14.05
N ALA A 128 -1.06 0.51 -14.52
CA ALA A 128 -0.49 -0.55 -13.69
C ALA A 128 1.03 -0.58 -13.88
N VAL A 129 1.74 -0.74 -12.77
CA VAL A 129 3.21 -0.82 -12.75
C VAL A 129 3.60 -2.18 -12.19
N PHE A 130 4.40 -2.91 -12.97
CA PHE A 130 4.85 -4.25 -12.66
C PHE A 130 6.36 -4.24 -12.48
N LEU A 131 6.82 -4.45 -11.25
CA LEU A 131 8.25 -4.49 -10.94
C LEU A 131 8.86 -5.85 -11.27
N GLN A 132 10.16 -5.83 -11.63
CA GLN A 132 10.94 -7.04 -11.94
C GLN A 132 10.23 -7.97 -12.94
N THR A 133 9.56 -7.37 -13.93
CA THR A 133 8.81 -8.09 -14.95
C THR A 133 9.48 -7.90 -16.30
N ASP A 134 9.74 -9.02 -16.98
CA ASP A 134 10.26 -9.02 -18.34
C ASP A 134 9.11 -8.99 -19.37
N LYS A 135 9.38 -8.45 -20.56
CA LYS A 135 8.40 -8.40 -21.66
C LYS A 135 7.78 -9.77 -22.00
N GLN A 136 8.47 -10.87 -21.72
CA GLN A 136 7.96 -12.21 -21.93
C GLN A 136 6.80 -12.59 -21.01
N HIS A 137 6.74 -12.02 -19.81
CA HIS A 137 5.67 -12.28 -18.84
C HIS A 137 4.45 -11.39 -19.01
N VAL A 138 4.55 -10.38 -19.88
CA VAL A 138 3.46 -9.41 -20.11
C VAL A 138 2.19 -10.07 -20.64
N ASN A 139 2.33 -11.07 -21.52
CA ASN A 139 1.17 -11.76 -22.08
C ASN A 139 0.35 -12.48 -21.01
N SER A 140 1.03 -13.07 -20.01
CA SER A 140 0.34 -13.72 -18.89
C SER A 140 -0.37 -12.70 -17.98
N ILE A 141 0.21 -11.51 -17.82
CA ILE A 141 -0.41 -10.43 -17.06
C ILE A 141 -1.62 -9.89 -17.84
N LYS A 142 -1.45 -9.67 -19.14
CA LYS A 142 -2.51 -9.19 -20.02
C LYS A 142 -3.74 -10.08 -19.99
N SER A 143 -3.56 -11.39 -20.08
CA SER A 143 -4.67 -12.36 -20.00
C SER A 143 -5.47 -12.23 -18.72
N ARG A 144 -4.80 -12.00 -17.57
CA ARG A 144 -5.47 -11.84 -16.28
C ARG A 144 -6.32 -10.58 -16.22
N PHE A 145 -5.84 -9.48 -16.80
CA PHE A 145 -6.58 -8.23 -16.83
C PHE A 145 -7.74 -8.28 -17.85
N GLU A 146 -7.59 -9.04 -18.95
CA GLU A 146 -8.67 -9.29 -19.90
C GLU A 146 -9.84 -10.04 -19.26
N GLU A 147 -9.60 -10.93 -18.29
CA GLU A 147 -10.66 -11.57 -17.49
C GLU A 147 -11.49 -10.57 -16.68
N LEU A 148 -10.94 -9.40 -16.40
CA LEU A 148 -11.63 -8.28 -15.72
C LEU A 148 -12.25 -7.28 -16.70
N GLU A 149 -12.26 -7.56 -17.99
CA GLU A 149 -12.65 -6.62 -19.05
C GLU A 149 -11.79 -5.34 -19.05
N ILE A 150 -10.51 -5.45 -18.67
CA ILE A 150 -9.55 -4.36 -18.64
C ILE A 150 -8.45 -4.63 -19.66
N GLY A 151 -8.34 -3.76 -20.66
CA GLY A 151 -7.25 -3.79 -21.63
C GLY A 151 -5.96 -3.22 -21.03
N LEU A 152 -4.81 -3.84 -21.38
CA LEU A 152 -3.48 -3.31 -21.05
C LEU A 152 -2.78 -2.82 -22.32
N GLU A 153 -2.38 -1.56 -22.34
CA GLU A 153 -1.53 -0.98 -23.37
C GLU A 153 -0.17 -0.63 -22.76
N LEU A 154 0.87 -1.30 -23.26
CA LEU A 154 2.23 -1.06 -22.76
C LEU A 154 2.72 0.32 -23.21
N GLU A 155 3.23 1.10 -22.29
CA GLU A 155 4.04 2.27 -22.62
C GLU A 155 5.46 1.80 -22.93
N ALA A 156 6.01 2.27 -24.06
CA ALA A 156 7.30 1.86 -24.61
C ALA A 156 8.48 2.48 -23.82
#